data_9f6a20efafe592e68754b268d0904041
#
_entry.id   9f6a20efafe592e68754b268d0904041
#
_cell.length_a   1.000
_cell.length_b   1.000
_cell.length_c   1.000
_cell.angle_alpha   90.00
_cell.angle_beta   90.00
_cell.angle_gamma   90.00
#
_symmetry.space_group_name_H-M   'P 1'
#
loop_
_entity.id
_entity.type
_entity.pdbx_description
1 polymer ?
#
loop_
_entity_poly.entity_id
_entity_poly.type
_entity_poly.pdbx_seq_one_letter_code
_entity_poly.pdbx_strand_id
1 'polypeptide(L)'
;MLREAVKYLSIATNVNGSYFFRDWSALFFISIINFFWLTKVAIITLVFSFTIGCSQRTGVAKQPRQQFFQDVTKSYLPGSKVALQGVTFAEVDRQIGKDLILFFSRKNKGTELKILLNKGIYGIGRIKNSSRVQYLAENVSFLTAADMNRDGVDDLILITSLKKVRVVKILFNNGKGYFYSKPGVELPPIAQSIERLDLFDLDQDGDIDFLLTGNKSLGDTRKTQNRRSQIFINNGRQKFEDATSLLWPDLPAGIVDTSIADYDEDGFPDVFLVYSNGQNRLLINNSVGKFFDKTDRLLPRILDQSTYADWADFDLDGDNDLLITNKSIEKRYQSFPKEMCYFLENDGYGRFHKRSSKKLPSVQASHVYLLDANGTGIPDVIILNKKRIYYLVGKGKWNFSLETKKRFPETSPMKEIVFGDINGDGFLDLLGIEINNSPKLWLNRVD
;
A
#
# COMPACT_ATOMS: atom_id res chain seq x y z
N MET A 1 12.33 -16.48 -26.08
CA MET A 1 11.70 -17.73 -26.52
C MET A 1 10.93 -17.60 -27.83
N LEU A 2 10.03 -16.64 -28.02
CA LEU A 2 9.33 -16.49 -29.33
C LEU A 2 10.25 -16.08 -30.49
N ARG A 3 11.27 -15.23 -30.26
CA ARG A 3 12.25 -14.82 -31.29
C ARG A 3 13.20 -15.96 -31.69
N GLU A 4 13.48 -16.88 -30.83
CA GLU A 4 14.27 -18.08 -31.12
C GLU A 4 13.46 -19.11 -31.89
N ALA A 5 12.20 -19.33 -31.51
CA ALA A 5 11.29 -20.24 -32.23
C ALA A 5 11.04 -19.79 -33.70
N VAL A 6 10.94 -18.50 -33.95
CA VAL A 6 10.78 -17.93 -35.33
C VAL A 6 12.06 -18.14 -36.17
N LYS A 7 13.24 -18.12 -35.58
CA LYS A 7 14.48 -18.41 -36.25
C LYS A 7 14.57 -19.88 -36.74
N TYR A 8 14.07 -20.82 -35.95
CA TYR A 8 14.03 -22.23 -36.32
C TYR A 8 12.94 -22.54 -37.37
N LEU A 9 11.84 -21.80 -37.41
CA LEU A 9 10.84 -21.94 -38.49
C LEU A 9 11.33 -21.40 -39.84
N SER A 10 12.19 -20.37 -39.87
CA SER A 10 12.72 -19.81 -41.09
C SER A 10 13.78 -20.69 -41.77
N ILE A 11 14.40 -21.61 -41.04
CA ILE A 11 15.39 -22.55 -41.53
C ILE A 11 14.73 -23.80 -42.15
N ALA A 12 13.49 -24.13 -41.74
CA ALA A 12 12.78 -25.33 -42.20
C ALA A 12 12.05 -25.16 -43.55
N THR A 13 11.99 -23.96 -44.12
CA THR A 13 11.22 -23.69 -45.34
C THR A 13 12.04 -23.65 -46.63
N ASN A 14 13.33 -24.02 -46.58
CA ASN A 14 14.19 -23.79 -47.74
C ASN A 14 14.93 -25.03 -48.31
N VAL A 15 14.37 -26.24 -48.20
CA VAL A 15 14.87 -27.37 -49.04
C VAL A 15 13.72 -28.36 -49.33
N ASN A 16 13.31 -28.39 -50.57
CA ASN A 16 12.59 -29.49 -51.30
C ASN A 16 11.76 -30.49 -50.46
N GLY A 17 10.53 -30.17 -50.15
CA GLY A 17 9.37 -31.07 -50.19
C GLY A 17 9.32 -32.36 -49.35
N SER A 18 10.32 -32.67 -48.54
CA SER A 18 10.30 -33.88 -47.73
C SER A 18 10.97 -33.64 -46.37
N TYR A 19 10.19 -33.76 -45.29
CA TYR A 19 10.66 -33.61 -43.95
C TYR A 19 11.24 -34.92 -43.43
N PHE A 20 12.55 -35.00 -43.16
CA PHE A 20 13.16 -36.03 -42.37
C PHE A 20 13.59 -35.45 -41.03
N PHE A 21 12.82 -35.73 -39.96
CA PHE A 21 13.22 -35.44 -38.59
C PHE A 21 14.02 -36.62 -38.03
N ARG A 22 15.27 -36.37 -37.68
CA ARG A 22 16.17 -37.35 -37.12
C ARG A 22 16.23 -37.33 -35.57
N ASP A 23 15.37 -36.53 -34.95
CA ASP A 23 15.39 -36.38 -33.48
C ASP A 23 13.99 -36.34 -32.86
N TRP A 24 13.67 -37.31 -32.05
CA TRP A 24 12.38 -37.47 -31.36
C TRP A 24 12.11 -36.33 -30.34
N SER A 25 13.13 -35.61 -29.91
CA SER A 25 13.00 -34.47 -29.00
C SER A 25 12.27 -33.30 -29.64
N ALA A 26 12.40 -33.09 -30.95
CA ALA A 26 11.70 -32.00 -31.66
C ALA A 26 10.20 -32.25 -31.79
N LEU A 27 9.79 -33.52 -31.99
CA LEU A 27 8.38 -33.88 -32.03
C LEU A 27 7.69 -33.76 -30.66
N PHE A 28 8.42 -34.03 -29.57
CA PHE A 28 7.89 -33.87 -28.22
C PHE A 28 7.65 -32.39 -27.89
N PHE A 29 8.57 -31.50 -28.29
CA PHE A 29 8.40 -30.06 -28.11
C PHE A 29 7.26 -29.46 -28.91
N ILE A 30 7.07 -29.88 -30.16
CA ILE A 30 5.94 -29.44 -31.01
C ILE A 30 4.63 -29.94 -30.43
N SER A 31 4.58 -31.15 -29.90
CA SER A 31 3.39 -31.72 -29.23
C SER A 31 3.02 -30.94 -27.95
N ILE A 32 4.03 -30.53 -27.13
CA ILE A 32 3.80 -29.71 -25.94
C ILE A 32 3.33 -28.31 -26.29
N ILE A 33 3.91 -27.67 -27.31
CA ILE A 33 3.48 -26.33 -27.75
C ILE A 33 2.03 -26.38 -28.28
N ASN A 34 1.67 -27.40 -29.06
CA ASN A 34 0.30 -27.59 -29.53
C ASN A 34 -0.68 -27.90 -28.40
N PHE A 35 -0.28 -28.67 -27.39
CA PHE A 35 -1.10 -28.93 -26.21
C PHE A 35 -1.35 -27.67 -25.40
N PHE A 36 -0.33 -26.83 -25.19
CA PHE A 36 -0.48 -25.53 -24.49
C PHE A 36 -1.29 -24.51 -25.33
N TRP A 37 -1.20 -24.57 -26.65
CA TRP A 37 -1.99 -23.68 -27.52
C TRP A 37 -3.46 -24.09 -27.58
N LEU A 38 -3.73 -25.38 -27.69
CA LEU A 38 -5.11 -25.93 -27.67
C LEU A 38 -5.79 -25.72 -26.31
N THR A 39 -5.07 -25.82 -25.19
CA THR A 39 -5.62 -25.53 -23.85
C THR A 39 -5.89 -24.04 -23.68
N LYS A 40 -5.03 -23.13 -24.17
CA LYS A 40 -5.31 -21.68 -24.15
C LYS A 40 -6.49 -21.30 -25.03
N VAL A 41 -6.60 -21.85 -26.22
CA VAL A 41 -7.75 -21.60 -27.10
C VAL A 41 -9.04 -22.19 -26.49
N ALA A 42 -8.99 -23.36 -25.87
CA ALA A 42 -10.14 -23.94 -25.18
C ALA A 42 -10.58 -23.08 -23.97
N ILE A 43 -9.63 -22.53 -23.20
CA ILE A 43 -9.93 -21.63 -22.08
C ILE A 43 -10.50 -20.29 -22.60
N ILE A 44 -9.95 -19.73 -23.66
CA ILE A 44 -10.47 -18.50 -24.29
C ILE A 44 -11.86 -18.75 -24.86
N THR A 45 -12.12 -19.90 -25.50
CA THR A 45 -13.45 -20.25 -26.03
C THR A 45 -14.45 -20.50 -24.91
N LEU A 46 -14.03 -21.10 -23.78
CA LEU A 46 -14.88 -21.27 -22.60
C LEU A 46 -15.22 -19.95 -21.90
N VAL A 47 -14.24 -19.04 -21.81
CA VAL A 47 -14.46 -17.68 -21.26
C VAL A 47 -15.37 -16.87 -22.20
N PHE A 48 -15.18 -16.96 -23.53
CA PHE A 48 -16.07 -16.30 -24.50
C PHE A 48 -17.46 -16.92 -24.54
N SER A 49 -17.59 -18.24 -24.37
CA SER A 49 -18.93 -18.90 -24.30
C SER A 49 -19.69 -18.53 -23.03
N PHE A 50 -19.01 -18.29 -21.91
CA PHE A 50 -19.63 -17.77 -20.69
C PHE A 50 -20.01 -16.28 -20.80
N THR A 51 -19.28 -15.48 -21.58
CA THR A 51 -19.61 -14.07 -21.80
C THR A 51 -20.71 -13.85 -22.83
N ILE A 52 -20.88 -14.74 -23.82
CA ILE A 52 -21.95 -14.63 -24.83
C ILE A 52 -23.26 -15.22 -24.33
N GLY A 53 -23.24 -16.18 -23.39
CA GLY A 53 -24.45 -16.76 -22.77
C GLY A 53 -25.17 -15.86 -21.77
N CYS A 54 -24.59 -14.70 -21.41
CA CYS A 54 -25.17 -13.77 -20.42
C CYS A 54 -25.75 -12.48 -21.03
N SER A 55 -25.90 -12.40 -22.36
CA SER A 55 -26.27 -11.18 -23.08
C SER A 55 -27.69 -11.19 -23.69
N GLN A 56 -28.66 -11.87 -23.08
CA GLN A 56 -30.07 -11.55 -23.33
C GLN A 56 -30.92 -11.79 -22.08
N ARG A 57 -30.73 -10.96 -21.08
CA ARG A 57 -31.77 -10.63 -20.12
C ARG A 57 -31.99 -9.14 -20.18
N THR A 58 -33.15 -8.78 -20.69
CA THR A 58 -33.72 -7.43 -20.72
C THR A 58 -33.43 -6.65 -19.45
N GLY A 59 -32.79 -5.48 -19.64
CA GLY A 59 -32.27 -4.66 -18.59
C GLY A 59 -33.31 -4.18 -17.57
N VAL A 60 -33.24 -4.79 -16.42
CA VAL A 60 -33.47 -4.03 -15.19
C VAL A 60 -32.08 -3.51 -14.81
N ALA A 61 -31.85 -2.22 -14.99
CA ALA A 61 -30.68 -1.55 -14.43
C ALA A 61 -30.65 -1.94 -12.95
N LYS A 62 -29.69 -2.77 -12.55
CA LYS A 62 -29.48 -3.07 -11.13
C LYS A 62 -29.25 -1.71 -10.48
N GLN A 63 -30.13 -1.31 -9.58
CA GLN A 63 -29.90 -0.15 -8.75
C GLN A 63 -28.52 -0.31 -8.12
N PRO A 64 -27.67 0.73 -8.10
CA PRO A 64 -26.35 0.61 -7.48
C PRO A 64 -26.58 0.14 -6.05
N ARG A 65 -25.94 -0.98 -5.69
CA ARG A 65 -26.02 -1.56 -4.36
C ARG A 65 -25.69 -0.48 -3.33
N GLN A 66 -26.54 -0.34 -2.34
CA GLN A 66 -26.33 0.66 -1.32
C GLN A 66 -25.30 0.15 -0.32
N GLN A 67 -24.11 0.69 -0.39
CA GLN A 67 -23.05 0.41 0.56
C GLN A 67 -23.17 1.29 1.80
N PHE A 68 -22.89 0.75 2.99
CA PHE A 68 -22.79 1.51 4.23
C PHE A 68 -21.86 0.80 5.23
N PHE A 69 -21.29 1.56 6.17
CA PHE A 69 -20.40 1.03 7.19
C PHE A 69 -21.17 0.84 8.51
N GLN A 70 -21.27 -0.41 8.95
CA GLN A 70 -21.95 -0.79 10.18
C GLN A 70 -20.96 -0.83 11.35
N ASP A 71 -21.17 -0.04 12.40
CA ASP A 71 -20.35 -0.10 13.63
C ASP A 71 -20.60 -1.43 14.37
N VAL A 72 -19.54 -2.24 14.44
CA VAL A 72 -19.55 -3.54 15.13
C VAL A 72 -18.50 -3.60 16.24
N THR A 73 -17.96 -2.47 16.65
CA THR A 73 -16.87 -2.35 17.64
C THR A 73 -17.11 -3.20 18.88
N LYS A 74 -18.28 -3.05 19.51
CA LYS A 74 -18.63 -3.77 20.74
C LYS A 74 -18.75 -5.28 20.56
N SER A 75 -19.06 -5.73 19.36
CA SER A 75 -19.28 -7.15 19.05
C SER A 75 -17.99 -7.87 18.70
N TYR A 76 -16.99 -7.18 18.18
CA TYR A 76 -15.78 -7.77 17.62
C TYR A 76 -14.52 -7.44 18.43
N LEU A 77 -14.44 -6.25 19.01
CA LEU A 77 -13.23 -5.83 19.69
C LEU A 77 -13.36 -6.02 21.21
N PRO A 78 -12.37 -6.64 21.84
CA PRO A 78 -12.33 -6.73 23.31
C PRO A 78 -12.12 -5.33 23.91
N GLY A 79 -12.91 -4.96 24.88
CA GLY A 79 -12.69 -3.74 25.64
C GLY A 79 -11.26 -3.69 26.22
N SER A 80 -10.57 -2.59 26.04
CA SER A 80 -9.25 -2.37 26.63
C SER A 80 -9.27 -1.11 27.49
N LYS A 81 -8.65 -1.20 28.70
CA LYS A 81 -8.39 -0.04 29.56
C LYS A 81 -7.08 0.67 29.20
N VAL A 82 -6.31 0.12 28.24
CA VAL A 82 -5.01 0.62 27.82
C VAL A 82 -5.16 1.34 26.49
N ALA A 83 -4.48 2.47 26.32
CA ALA A 83 -4.55 3.26 25.10
C ALA A 83 -3.96 2.49 23.91
N LEU A 84 -4.73 2.34 22.85
CA LEU A 84 -4.28 1.77 21.59
C LEU A 84 -3.30 2.73 20.94
N GLN A 85 -2.15 2.21 20.55
CA GLN A 85 -1.10 3.00 19.86
C GLN A 85 -1.20 2.88 18.35
N GLY A 86 -1.54 1.69 17.87
CA GLY A 86 -1.70 1.42 16.45
C GLY A 86 -2.26 0.03 16.19
N VAL A 87 -2.48 -0.24 14.93
CA VAL A 87 -3.12 -1.45 14.44
C VAL A 87 -2.56 -1.80 13.06
N THR A 88 -2.48 -3.10 12.76
CA THR A 88 -2.18 -3.57 11.41
C THR A 88 -2.94 -4.87 11.12
N PHE A 89 -3.21 -5.10 9.84
CA PHE A 89 -3.65 -6.40 9.34
C PHE A 89 -2.44 -7.23 8.93
N ALA A 90 -2.52 -8.53 9.17
CA ALA A 90 -1.44 -9.47 8.86
C ALA A 90 -2.00 -10.86 8.58
N GLU A 91 -1.33 -11.62 7.74
CA GLU A 91 -1.54 -13.05 7.58
C GLU A 91 -0.64 -13.79 8.58
N VAL A 92 -1.20 -14.23 9.72
CA VAL A 92 -0.34 -14.81 10.76
C VAL A 92 -0.50 -16.31 10.98
N ASP A 93 -1.56 -16.95 10.47
CA ASP A 93 -1.80 -18.37 10.74
C ASP A 93 -2.17 -19.22 9.52
N ARG A 94 -2.02 -18.67 8.30
CA ARG A 94 -2.34 -19.30 7.01
C ARG A 94 -3.80 -19.72 6.87
N GLN A 95 -4.69 -19.06 7.63
CA GLN A 95 -6.12 -19.26 7.50
C GLN A 95 -6.72 -18.25 6.52
N ILE A 96 -7.98 -18.41 6.18
CA ILE A 96 -8.66 -17.49 5.26
C ILE A 96 -8.92 -16.16 5.96
N GLY A 97 -8.42 -15.08 5.36
CA GLY A 97 -8.64 -13.70 5.80
C GLY A 97 -7.53 -13.15 6.69
N LYS A 98 -7.23 -11.87 6.53
CA LYS A 98 -6.21 -11.18 7.32
C LYS A 98 -6.58 -11.12 8.79
N ASP A 99 -5.61 -11.40 9.65
CA ASP A 99 -5.70 -11.26 11.09
C ASP A 99 -5.51 -9.81 11.52
N LEU A 100 -5.89 -9.48 12.75
CA LEU A 100 -5.77 -8.14 13.28
C LEU A 100 -4.80 -8.10 14.44
N ILE A 101 -3.80 -7.25 14.35
CA ILE A 101 -2.81 -7.01 15.39
C ILE A 101 -3.02 -5.62 15.98
N LEU A 102 -3.37 -5.57 17.25
CA LEU A 102 -3.51 -4.35 18.04
C LEU A 102 -2.29 -4.21 18.94
N PHE A 103 -1.66 -3.04 19.00
CA PHE A 103 -0.58 -2.82 19.92
C PHE A 103 -0.86 -1.66 20.88
N PHE A 104 -0.53 -1.87 22.14
CA PHE A 104 -0.85 -0.99 23.26
C PHE A 104 0.41 -0.61 24.02
N SER A 105 0.58 0.68 24.30
CA SER A 105 1.67 1.12 25.18
C SER A 105 1.32 0.87 26.62
N ARG A 106 2.21 0.22 27.35
CA ARG A 106 2.10 -0.02 28.79
C ARG A 106 3.12 0.84 29.52
N LYS A 107 2.65 1.85 30.21
CA LYS A 107 3.51 2.78 30.97
C LYS A 107 4.58 2.01 31.76
N ASN A 108 5.86 2.22 31.42
CA ASN A 108 7.04 1.58 32.03
C ASN A 108 7.10 0.03 31.94
N LYS A 109 6.31 -0.60 31.06
CA LYS A 109 6.23 -2.06 30.92
C LYS A 109 6.33 -2.55 29.46
N GLY A 110 6.77 -1.66 28.54
CA GLY A 110 6.89 -1.99 27.12
C GLY A 110 5.56 -1.98 26.37
N THR A 111 5.42 -2.87 25.41
CA THR A 111 4.27 -2.95 24.49
C THR A 111 3.52 -4.25 24.66
N GLU A 112 2.20 -4.19 24.71
CA GLU A 112 1.32 -5.36 24.63
C GLU A 112 0.80 -5.48 23.20
N LEU A 113 1.00 -6.65 22.60
CA LEU A 113 0.40 -7.06 21.34
C LEU A 113 -0.81 -7.93 21.62
N LYS A 114 -1.91 -7.62 20.95
CA LYS A 114 -3.12 -8.44 20.95
C LYS A 114 -3.40 -8.86 19.52
N ILE A 115 -3.22 -10.13 19.24
CA ILE A 115 -3.43 -10.72 17.92
C ILE A 115 -4.80 -11.38 17.93
N LEU A 116 -5.70 -10.93 17.08
CA LEU A 116 -7.05 -11.45 16.91
C LEU A 116 -7.11 -12.21 15.59
N LEU A 117 -7.15 -13.55 15.69
CA LEU A 117 -7.14 -14.41 14.52
C LEU A 117 -8.50 -14.35 13.80
N ASN A 118 -8.44 -14.18 12.49
CA ASN A 118 -9.60 -14.28 11.62
C ASN A 118 -9.96 -15.77 11.40
N LYS A 119 -11.23 -16.08 11.48
CA LYS A 119 -11.74 -17.43 11.27
C LYS A 119 -12.76 -17.45 10.11
N GLY A 120 -12.48 -16.67 9.08
CA GLY A 120 -13.32 -16.56 7.89
C GLY A 120 -14.73 -16.08 8.23
N ILE A 121 -15.74 -16.83 7.82
CA ILE A 121 -17.15 -16.47 8.03
C ILE A 121 -17.56 -16.21 9.50
N TYR A 122 -16.74 -16.66 10.45
CA TYR A 122 -16.97 -16.39 11.88
C TYR A 122 -16.36 -15.06 12.33
N GLY A 123 -15.55 -14.41 11.49
CA GLY A 123 -14.91 -13.14 11.75
C GLY A 123 -13.79 -13.18 12.80
N ILE A 124 -13.31 -12.01 13.17
CA ILE A 124 -12.19 -11.82 14.07
C ILE A 124 -12.61 -12.05 15.54
N GLY A 125 -11.82 -12.83 16.27
CA GLY A 125 -11.87 -12.89 17.73
C GLY A 125 -13.11 -13.52 18.38
N ARG A 126 -14.05 -14.02 17.60
CA ARG A 126 -15.32 -14.59 18.13
C ARG A 126 -15.20 -16.01 18.67
N ILE A 127 -14.22 -16.79 18.23
CA ILE A 127 -14.04 -18.17 18.63
C ILE A 127 -13.12 -18.22 19.86
N LYS A 128 -13.46 -19.07 20.81
CA LYS A 128 -12.59 -19.36 21.96
C LYS A 128 -11.18 -19.75 21.47
N ASN A 129 -10.14 -19.15 22.01
CA ASN A 129 -8.74 -19.28 21.60
C ASN A 129 -8.37 -18.66 20.22
N SER A 130 -9.20 -17.79 19.65
CA SER A 130 -8.86 -17.03 18.44
C SER A 130 -8.07 -15.74 18.74
N SER A 131 -7.57 -15.56 19.93
CA SER A 131 -6.73 -14.43 20.29
C SER A 131 -5.43 -14.87 20.94
N ARG A 132 -4.36 -14.11 20.72
CA ARG A 132 -3.06 -14.26 21.35
C ARG A 132 -2.69 -12.95 22.02
N VAL A 133 -1.97 -13.02 23.13
CA VAL A 133 -1.40 -11.84 23.77
C VAL A 133 0.10 -12.08 23.92
N GLN A 134 0.88 -11.12 23.48
CA GLN A 134 2.33 -11.14 23.60
C GLN A 134 2.82 -9.83 24.19
N TYR A 135 3.81 -9.89 25.05
CA TYR A 135 4.40 -8.71 25.68
C TYR A 135 5.83 -8.52 25.16
N LEU A 136 6.09 -7.30 24.71
CA LEU A 136 7.43 -6.85 24.32
C LEU A 136 7.98 -5.93 25.40
N ALA A 137 9.24 -6.13 25.77
CA ALA A 137 9.89 -5.28 26.77
C ALA A 137 10.13 -3.85 26.27
N GLU A 138 10.25 -3.70 24.96
CA GLU A 138 10.51 -2.43 24.29
C GLU A 138 9.22 -1.60 24.11
N ASN A 139 9.40 -0.28 24.07
CA ASN A 139 8.36 0.62 23.62
C ASN A 139 8.39 0.74 22.10
N VAL A 140 7.34 0.26 21.45
CA VAL A 140 7.17 0.30 20.01
C VAL A 140 6.52 1.64 19.62
N SER A 141 7.12 2.35 18.69
CA SER A 141 6.60 3.62 18.15
C SER A 141 5.88 3.45 16.82
N PHE A 142 6.22 2.41 16.07
CA PHE A 142 5.61 2.04 14.81
C PHE A 142 5.62 0.52 14.66
N LEU A 143 4.59 -0.04 14.04
CA LEU A 143 4.45 -1.47 13.78
C LEU A 143 3.74 -1.67 12.44
N THR A 144 4.30 -2.55 11.63
CA THR A 144 3.68 -3.07 10.41
C THR A 144 3.98 -4.56 10.26
N ALA A 145 3.41 -5.19 9.24
CA ALA A 145 3.58 -6.60 9.00
C ALA A 145 3.86 -6.88 7.52
N ALA A 146 4.76 -7.82 7.26
CA ALA A 146 5.05 -8.36 5.93
C ALA A 146 5.78 -9.71 6.06
N ASP A 147 5.68 -10.56 5.06
CA ASP A 147 6.43 -11.83 4.99
C ASP A 147 7.89 -11.55 4.62
N MET A 148 8.75 -11.41 5.64
CA MET A 148 10.15 -11.04 5.48
C MET A 148 11.07 -12.22 5.16
N ASN A 149 10.55 -13.44 5.19
CA ASN A 149 11.32 -14.66 5.00
C ASN A 149 10.71 -15.62 3.98
N ARG A 150 9.63 -15.21 3.30
CA ARG A 150 8.91 -15.97 2.27
C ARG A 150 8.37 -17.31 2.76
N ASP A 151 7.94 -17.38 4.01
CA ASP A 151 7.36 -18.61 4.57
C ASP A 151 5.84 -18.67 4.48
N GLY A 152 5.21 -17.64 3.91
CA GLY A 152 3.77 -17.52 3.67
C GLY A 152 2.97 -17.01 4.85
N VAL A 153 3.64 -16.47 5.89
CA VAL A 153 3.00 -15.72 6.98
C VAL A 153 3.73 -14.41 7.23
N ASP A 154 2.97 -13.40 7.62
CA ASP A 154 3.55 -12.08 7.89
C ASP A 154 4.33 -12.09 9.21
N ASP A 155 5.52 -11.50 9.18
CA ASP A 155 6.37 -11.15 10.31
C ASP A 155 6.03 -9.73 10.81
N LEU A 156 6.49 -9.35 11.99
CA LEU A 156 6.32 -7.99 12.50
C LEU A 156 7.58 -7.16 12.35
N ILE A 157 7.43 -6.01 11.76
CA ILE A 157 8.46 -5.00 11.63
C ILE A 157 8.15 -3.85 12.59
N LEU A 158 9.06 -3.58 13.51
CA LEU A 158 8.90 -2.64 14.60
C LEU A 158 9.94 -1.53 14.50
N ILE A 159 9.51 -0.27 14.76
CA ILE A 159 10.44 0.78 15.12
C ILE A 159 10.38 0.96 16.65
N THR A 160 11.51 0.76 17.29
CA THR A 160 11.64 0.88 18.75
C THR A 160 12.83 1.74 19.13
N SER A 161 12.92 2.12 20.40
CA SER A 161 14.03 2.90 20.95
C SER A 161 14.77 2.09 22.02
N LEU A 162 16.03 1.78 21.74
CA LEU A 162 16.92 1.11 22.67
C LEU A 162 17.99 2.11 23.14
N LYS A 163 18.04 2.42 24.45
CA LYS A 163 19.03 3.37 25.01
C LYS A 163 19.15 4.70 24.25
N LYS A 164 18.02 5.27 23.80
CA LYS A 164 17.92 6.49 22.98
C LYS A 164 18.37 6.34 21.51
N VAL A 165 18.72 5.15 21.06
CA VAL A 165 18.96 4.84 19.66
C VAL A 165 17.69 4.25 19.08
N ARG A 166 17.24 4.73 17.92
CA ARG A 166 16.12 4.13 17.18
C ARG A 166 16.64 2.98 16.33
N VAL A 167 15.91 1.89 16.35
CA VAL A 167 16.24 0.69 15.60
C VAL A 167 14.98 0.12 14.96
N VAL A 168 15.13 -0.47 13.79
CA VAL A 168 14.14 -1.38 13.23
C VAL A 168 14.41 -2.76 13.77
N LYS A 169 13.36 -3.50 14.12
CA LYS A 169 13.46 -4.87 14.64
C LYS A 169 12.44 -5.73 13.90
N ILE A 170 12.85 -6.91 13.49
CA ILE A 170 11.97 -7.91 12.88
C ILE A 170 11.70 -8.99 13.91
N LEU A 171 10.43 -9.32 14.11
CA LEU A 171 9.99 -10.46 14.90
C LEU A 171 9.34 -11.47 13.98
N PHE A 172 9.95 -12.65 13.87
CA PHE A 172 9.46 -13.69 12.98
C PHE A 172 8.24 -14.41 13.57
N ASN A 173 7.29 -14.69 12.72
CA ASN A 173 6.09 -15.44 13.03
C ASN A 173 6.40 -16.95 13.00
N ASN A 174 5.78 -17.71 13.89
CA ASN A 174 5.88 -19.17 13.87
C ASN A 174 4.73 -19.86 13.12
N GLY A 175 3.95 -19.11 12.34
CA GLY A 175 2.76 -19.59 11.64
C GLY A 175 1.55 -19.87 12.54
N LYS A 176 1.56 -19.38 13.78
CA LYS A 176 0.48 -19.55 14.78
C LYS A 176 0.16 -18.25 15.52
N GLY A 177 0.67 -17.12 15.03
CA GLY A 177 0.49 -15.82 15.66
C GLY A 177 1.35 -15.58 16.91
N TYR A 178 2.51 -16.25 17.02
CA TYR A 178 3.54 -15.96 18.02
C TYR A 178 4.80 -15.46 17.32
N PHE A 179 5.33 -14.34 17.78
CA PHE A 179 6.43 -13.63 17.18
C PHE A 179 7.69 -13.71 18.06
N TYR A 180 8.83 -13.95 17.45
CA TYR A 180 10.09 -14.09 18.15
C TYR A 180 11.26 -13.45 17.38
N SER A 181 12.29 -13.00 18.12
CA SER A 181 13.51 -12.50 17.50
C SER A 181 14.39 -13.67 17.10
N LYS A 182 14.94 -13.62 15.88
CA LYS A 182 15.98 -14.54 15.43
C LYS A 182 17.37 -13.95 15.74
N PRO A 183 18.32 -14.73 16.26
CA PRO A 183 19.70 -14.29 16.36
C PRO A 183 20.29 -13.98 14.98
N GLY A 184 21.08 -12.91 14.89
CA GLY A 184 21.79 -12.54 13.66
C GLY A 184 21.02 -11.68 12.67
N VAL A 185 19.74 -11.35 12.94
CA VAL A 185 18.98 -10.38 12.16
C VAL A 185 19.04 -9.05 12.91
N GLU A 186 20.04 -8.26 12.58
CA GLU A 186 20.21 -6.92 13.12
C GLU A 186 20.22 -5.92 11.96
N LEU A 187 19.37 -4.91 12.08
CA LEU A 187 19.39 -3.77 11.19
C LEU A 187 20.27 -2.68 11.78
N PRO A 188 21.02 -1.94 10.96
CA PRO A 188 21.79 -0.81 11.44
C PRO A 188 20.90 0.19 12.18
N PRO A 189 21.47 0.99 13.10
CA PRO A 189 20.71 2.07 13.75
C PRO A 189 20.16 3.03 12.73
N ILE A 190 18.89 3.43 12.90
CA ILE A 190 18.23 4.39 12.04
C ILE A 190 18.33 5.81 12.60
N ALA A 191 18.26 6.80 11.71
CA ALA A 191 18.31 8.20 12.11
C ALA A 191 17.13 8.57 13.02
N GLN A 192 17.37 9.45 13.99
CA GLN A 192 16.33 9.92 14.92
C GLN A 192 15.19 10.67 14.23
N SER A 193 15.45 11.20 13.02
CA SER A 193 14.49 11.91 12.20
C SER A 193 13.52 11.00 11.43
N ILE A 194 13.79 9.70 11.36
CA ILE A 194 12.94 8.75 10.65
C ILE A 194 11.59 8.66 11.35
N GLU A 195 10.51 8.87 10.60
CA GLU A 195 9.13 8.82 11.09
C GLU A 195 8.29 7.82 10.33
N ARG A 196 8.73 7.42 9.12
CA ARG A 196 8.02 6.52 8.23
C ARG A 196 8.92 5.37 7.79
N LEU A 197 8.31 4.24 7.59
CA LEU A 197 8.91 3.03 7.03
C LEU A 197 7.96 2.49 5.98
N ASP A 198 8.43 2.38 4.75
CA ASP A 198 7.74 1.78 3.63
C ASP A 198 8.42 0.46 3.27
N LEU A 199 7.62 -0.55 2.94
CA LEU A 199 8.03 -1.90 2.63
C LEU A 199 7.65 -2.24 1.20
N PHE A 200 8.61 -2.56 0.37
CA PHE A 200 8.39 -3.01 -1.01
C PHE A 200 9.64 -3.70 -1.55
N ASP A 201 9.45 -4.51 -2.58
CA ASP A 201 10.54 -5.15 -3.31
C ASP A 201 11.14 -4.12 -4.28
N LEU A 202 12.27 -3.54 -3.91
CA LEU A 202 12.84 -2.38 -4.58
C LEU A 202 13.63 -2.73 -5.83
N ASP A 203 14.30 -3.89 -5.83
CA ASP A 203 15.12 -4.38 -6.95
C ASP A 203 14.51 -5.60 -7.66
N GLN A 204 13.29 -5.97 -7.25
CA GLN A 204 12.49 -7.09 -7.80
C GLN A 204 13.17 -8.46 -7.72
N ASP A 205 13.96 -8.68 -6.68
CA ASP A 205 14.51 -10.00 -6.37
C ASP A 205 13.51 -10.90 -5.62
N GLY A 206 12.35 -10.31 -5.24
CA GLY A 206 11.22 -10.91 -4.56
C GLY A 206 11.36 -10.82 -3.04
N ASP A 207 12.41 -10.23 -2.47
CA ASP A 207 12.55 -9.98 -1.05
C ASP A 207 12.09 -8.56 -0.71
N ILE A 208 11.46 -8.39 0.45
CA ILE A 208 10.96 -7.07 0.85
C ILE A 208 12.07 -6.23 1.45
N ASP A 209 12.25 -5.03 0.91
CA ASP A 209 13.23 -4.02 1.31
C ASP A 209 12.60 -2.94 2.20
N PHE A 210 13.43 -2.03 2.70
CA PHE A 210 13.01 -0.90 3.51
C PHE A 210 13.39 0.43 2.88
N LEU A 211 12.40 1.32 2.76
CA LEU A 211 12.61 2.75 2.59
C LEU A 211 12.21 3.45 3.89
N LEU A 212 13.15 4.13 4.50
CA LEU A 212 12.98 4.87 5.74
C LEU A 212 13.06 6.36 5.43
N THR A 213 12.01 7.12 5.73
CA THR A 213 11.96 8.56 5.48
C THR A 213 11.61 9.35 6.74
N GLY A 214 11.96 10.63 6.78
CA GLY A 214 11.67 11.47 7.93
C GLY A 214 11.86 12.95 7.71
N ASN A 215 11.18 13.72 8.54
CA ASN A 215 10.95 15.17 8.36
C ASN A 215 11.85 16.08 9.22
N LYS A 216 12.41 15.61 10.32
CA LYS A 216 13.00 16.54 11.29
C LYS A 216 14.25 17.25 10.77
N SER A 217 14.09 18.49 10.36
CA SER A 217 15.17 19.46 10.36
C SER A 217 15.53 19.80 11.82
N LEU A 218 16.41 19.01 12.43
CA LEU A 218 17.02 19.38 13.70
C LEU A 218 18.00 20.52 13.43
N GLY A 219 17.82 21.69 14.02
CA GLY A 219 18.46 22.98 13.73
C GLY A 219 19.99 23.09 13.62
N ASP A 220 20.73 22.00 13.49
CA ASP A 220 22.20 22.02 13.31
C ASP A 220 22.58 21.50 11.93
N THR A 221 22.87 22.44 11.02
CA THR A 221 23.25 22.19 9.63
C THR A 221 24.60 21.47 9.46
N ARG A 222 25.40 21.33 10.53
CA ARG A 222 26.75 20.75 10.48
C ARG A 222 26.82 19.26 10.77
N LYS A 223 25.72 18.62 11.21
CA LYS A 223 25.64 17.16 11.45
C LYS A 223 24.71 16.48 10.44
N THR A 224 25.02 16.64 9.18
CA THR A 224 24.15 16.24 8.05
C THR A 224 23.99 14.74 7.85
N GLN A 225 24.82 13.90 8.44
CA GLN A 225 24.78 12.45 8.22
C GLN A 225 23.60 11.71 8.91
N ASN A 226 22.89 12.33 9.87
CA ASN A 226 21.82 11.68 10.64
C ASN A 226 20.40 12.09 10.23
N ARG A 227 20.17 12.60 9.01
CA ARG A 227 18.92 13.30 8.66
C ARG A 227 18.27 12.84 7.37
N ARG A 228 18.83 11.85 6.72
CA ARG A 228 18.42 11.46 5.36
C ARG A 228 17.57 10.21 5.42
N SER A 229 16.76 10.04 4.39
CA SER A 229 16.15 8.75 4.07
C SER A 229 17.23 7.67 4.07
N GLN A 230 16.86 6.45 4.42
CA GLN A 230 17.73 5.29 4.41
C GLN A 230 17.06 4.19 3.60
N ILE A 231 17.83 3.48 2.80
CA ILE A 231 17.42 2.28 2.08
C ILE A 231 18.19 1.10 2.62
N PHE A 232 17.48 0.06 3.00
CA PHE A 232 18.07 -1.21 3.35
C PHE A 232 17.56 -2.28 2.40
N ILE A 233 18.50 -2.89 1.66
CA ILE A 233 18.22 -4.00 0.77
C ILE A 233 18.27 -5.31 1.56
N ASN A 234 17.26 -6.13 1.40
CA ASN A 234 17.18 -7.49 1.89
C ASN A 234 17.78 -8.43 0.84
N ASN A 235 18.75 -9.27 1.21
CA ASN A 235 19.41 -10.19 0.29
C ASN A 235 18.84 -11.62 0.36
N GLY A 236 17.63 -11.79 0.84
CA GLY A 236 16.91 -13.06 0.93
C GLY A 236 17.43 -14.03 2.01
N ARG A 237 18.51 -13.67 2.71
CA ARG A 237 19.06 -14.45 3.81
C ARG A 237 18.86 -13.78 5.17
N GLN A 238 17.86 -12.90 5.23
CA GLN A 238 17.55 -12.09 6.41
C GLN A 238 18.73 -11.18 6.82
N LYS A 239 19.53 -10.77 5.83
CA LYS A 239 20.60 -9.79 5.97
C LYS A 239 20.20 -8.54 5.23
N PHE A 240 20.31 -7.42 5.90
CA PHE A 240 19.97 -6.12 5.39
C PHE A 240 21.25 -5.28 5.25
N GLU A 241 21.42 -4.70 4.07
CA GLU A 241 22.56 -3.85 3.76
C GLU A 241 22.10 -2.41 3.58
N ASP A 242 22.80 -1.44 4.19
CA ASP A 242 22.54 -0.02 3.94
C ASP A 242 23.06 0.37 2.56
N ALA A 243 22.15 0.44 1.60
CA ALA A 243 22.43 0.81 0.21
C ALA A 243 22.15 2.29 -0.09
N THR A 244 21.88 3.10 0.92
CA THR A 244 21.44 4.50 0.77
C THR A 244 22.34 5.31 -0.13
N SER A 245 23.65 5.26 0.08
CA SER A 245 24.62 6.04 -0.69
C SER A 245 24.75 5.61 -2.16
N LEU A 246 24.36 4.38 -2.46
CA LEU A 246 24.42 3.80 -3.81
C LEU A 246 23.15 4.07 -4.60
N LEU A 247 22.00 3.91 -3.94
CA LEU A 247 20.69 3.83 -4.59
C LEU A 247 19.86 5.12 -4.48
N TRP A 248 20.08 5.92 -3.42
CA TRP A 248 19.26 7.09 -3.15
C TRP A 248 19.97 8.41 -3.53
N PRO A 249 19.29 9.32 -4.28
CA PRO A 249 19.87 10.61 -4.63
C PRO A 249 20.02 11.53 -3.40
N ASP A 250 20.89 12.52 -3.50
CA ASP A 250 21.02 13.57 -2.47
C ASP A 250 19.84 14.54 -2.55
N LEU A 251 18.95 14.49 -1.57
CA LEU A 251 17.69 15.24 -1.55
C LEU A 251 17.62 16.22 -0.39
N PRO A 252 16.87 17.32 -0.53
CA PRO A 252 16.57 18.23 0.56
C PRO A 252 15.86 17.51 1.72
N ALA A 253 15.98 18.05 2.92
CA ALA A 253 15.16 17.65 4.06
C ALA A 253 13.72 18.18 3.91
N GLY A 254 12.77 17.56 4.61
CA GLY A 254 11.37 18.04 4.66
C GLY A 254 10.34 17.06 4.11
N ILE A 255 10.73 15.82 3.86
CA ILE A 255 9.82 14.73 3.46
C ILE A 255 8.86 14.46 4.61
N VAL A 256 7.57 14.50 4.34
CA VAL A 256 6.49 14.24 5.32
C VAL A 256 5.68 13.02 4.96
N ASP A 257 5.69 12.61 3.70
CA ASP A 257 5.01 11.42 3.22
C ASP A 257 5.73 10.86 1.99
N THR A 258 5.50 9.58 1.73
CA THR A 258 5.97 8.85 0.55
C THR A 258 4.79 8.09 -0.04
N SER A 259 4.69 8.05 -1.36
CA SER A 259 3.72 7.21 -2.06
C SER A 259 4.44 6.44 -3.15
N ILE A 260 4.24 5.14 -3.21
CA ILE A 260 5.00 4.21 -4.04
C ILE A 260 4.04 3.59 -5.05
N ALA A 261 4.42 3.64 -6.32
CA ALA A 261 3.73 2.97 -7.42
C ALA A 261 4.68 2.79 -8.60
N ASP A 262 4.43 1.80 -9.41
CA ASP A 262 4.95 1.71 -10.76
C ASP A 262 4.11 2.67 -11.61
N TYR A 263 4.62 3.91 -11.83
CA TYR A 263 3.81 4.97 -12.45
C TYR A 263 3.91 4.97 -13.97
N ASP A 264 4.98 4.40 -14.53
CA ASP A 264 5.23 4.33 -15.98
C ASP A 264 5.13 2.90 -16.54
N GLU A 265 4.63 1.98 -15.72
CA GLU A 265 4.35 0.57 -16.04
C GLU A 265 5.59 -0.21 -16.54
N ASP A 266 6.77 0.19 -16.09
CA ASP A 266 8.02 -0.49 -16.44
C ASP A 266 8.28 -1.73 -15.57
N GLY A 267 7.45 -1.96 -14.57
CA GLY A 267 7.48 -3.08 -13.65
C GLY A 267 8.27 -2.80 -12.37
N PHE A 268 8.87 -1.63 -12.20
CA PHE A 268 9.65 -1.27 -11.01
C PHE A 268 8.96 -0.16 -10.21
N PRO A 269 8.95 -0.27 -8.88
CA PRO A 269 8.27 0.73 -8.06
C PRO A 269 9.04 2.06 -8.02
N ASP A 270 8.32 3.13 -8.29
CA ASP A 270 8.78 4.51 -8.20
C ASP A 270 8.33 5.17 -6.90
N VAL A 271 8.94 6.28 -6.55
CA VAL A 271 8.66 6.97 -5.28
C VAL A 271 8.28 8.43 -5.50
N PHE A 272 7.07 8.78 -5.11
CA PHE A 272 6.66 10.17 -4.98
C PHE A 272 6.90 10.66 -3.55
N LEU A 273 7.69 11.72 -3.41
CA LEU A 273 8.04 12.32 -2.13
C LEU A 273 7.25 13.58 -1.88
N VAL A 274 6.53 13.60 -0.78
CA VAL A 274 5.73 14.74 -0.34
C VAL A 274 6.55 15.62 0.58
N TYR A 275 6.66 16.89 0.24
CA TYR A 275 7.42 17.87 1.01
C TYR A 275 6.51 18.82 1.79
N SER A 276 6.82 19.02 3.07
CA SER A 276 6.08 19.95 3.94
C SER A 276 6.22 21.42 3.54
N ASN A 277 7.15 21.75 2.67
CA ASN A 277 7.39 23.08 2.15
C ASN A 277 8.22 22.99 0.87
N GLY A 278 7.68 23.47 -0.25
CA GLY A 278 8.37 23.52 -1.54
C GLY A 278 7.81 22.56 -2.58
N GLN A 279 8.66 22.12 -3.50
CA GLN A 279 8.29 21.21 -4.59
C GLN A 279 8.29 19.77 -4.11
N ASN A 280 7.20 19.04 -4.33
CA ASN A 280 7.17 17.58 -4.23
C ASN A 280 8.08 16.96 -5.30
N ARG A 281 8.54 15.74 -5.10
CA ARG A 281 9.51 15.12 -6.00
C ARG A 281 9.03 13.74 -6.47
N LEU A 282 9.40 13.42 -7.72
CA LEU A 282 9.19 12.11 -8.32
C LEU A 282 10.53 11.48 -8.62
N LEU A 283 10.78 10.36 -7.98
CA LEU A 283 12.00 9.57 -8.13
C LEU A 283 11.67 8.31 -8.91
N ILE A 284 12.40 8.09 -10.00
CA ILE A 284 12.21 6.95 -10.89
C ILE A 284 13.25 5.89 -10.59
N ASN A 285 12.81 4.67 -10.42
CA ASN A 285 13.63 3.48 -10.29
C ASN A 285 14.20 3.08 -11.66
N ASN A 286 15.44 2.64 -11.73
CA ASN A 286 16.10 2.26 -12.98
C ASN A 286 16.20 0.75 -13.17
N SER A 287 15.26 -0.01 -12.67
CA SER A 287 15.24 -1.49 -12.75
C SER A 287 16.34 -2.27 -12.00
N VAL A 288 17.15 -1.58 -11.22
CA VAL A 288 18.16 -2.17 -10.30
C VAL A 288 18.11 -1.50 -8.93
N GLY A 289 16.96 -0.96 -8.55
CA GLY A 289 16.76 -0.33 -7.25
C GLY A 289 17.37 1.08 -7.10
N LYS A 290 17.97 1.66 -8.14
CA LYS A 290 18.57 3.00 -8.06
C LYS A 290 17.61 4.07 -8.51
N PHE A 291 17.38 5.06 -7.66
CA PHE A 291 16.45 6.17 -7.90
C PHE A 291 17.12 7.40 -8.52
N PHE A 292 16.40 8.00 -9.47
CA PHE A 292 16.78 9.25 -10.12
C PHE A 292 15.68 10.29 -9.93
N ASP A 293 16.04 11.46 -9.46
CA ASP A 293 15.12 12.60 -9.38
C ASP A 293 14.78 13.12 -10.79
N LYS A 294 13.53 12.93 -11.20
CA LYS A 294 12.98 13.38 -12.49
C LYS A 294 11.94 14.49 -12.33
N THR A 295 11.86 15.09 -11.16
CA THR A 295 10.87 16.12 -10.80
C THR A 295 10.75 17.23 -11.83
N ASP A 296 11.86 17.86 -12.19
CA ASP A 296 11.84 19.01 -13.11
C ASP A 296 11.39 18.67 -14.54
N ARG A 297 11.49 17.40 -14.91
CA ARG A 297 11.07 16.90 -16.23
C ARG A 297 9.61 16.50 -16.27
N LEU A 298 9.12 15.86 -15.18
CA LEU A 298 7.85 15.13 -15.17
C LEU A 298 6.75 15.88 -14.43
N LEU A 299 7.09 16.65 -13.39
CA LEU A 299 6.09 17.35 -12.58
C LEU A 299 5.98 18.85 -12.96
N PRO A 300 4.79 19.43 -12.89
CA PRO A 300 4.64 20.88 -12.94
C PRO A 300 5.30 21.53 -11.71
N ARG A 301 5.89 22.71 -11.90
CA ARG A 301 6.50 23.43 -10.77
C ARG A 301 5.42 23.99 -9.85
N ILE A 302 5.21 23.33 -8.73
CA ILE A 302 4.24 23.71 -7.71
C ILE A 302 4.97 23.82 -6.37
N LEU A 303 4.97 25.00 -5.78
CA LEU A 303 5.51 25.22 -4.43
C LEU A 303 4.35 25.32 -3.46
N ASP A 304 4.18 24.33 -2.61
CA ASP A 304 3.11 24.31 -1.62
C ASP A 304 3.54 23.65 -0.29
N GLN A 305 2.58 23.38 0.58
CA GLN A 305 2.82 22.76 1.88
C GLN A 305 2.06 21.43 1.92
N SER A 306 2.55 20.47 1.15
CA SER A 306 1.89 19.19 1.03
C SER A 306 1.93 18.39 2.34
N THR A 307 0.95 17.51 2.53
CA THR A 307 0.81 16.66 3.71
C THR A 307 0.75 15.18 3.36
N TYR A 308 0.05 14.84 2.27
CA TYR A 308 -0.12 13.47 1.78
C TYR A 308 -0.23 13.48 0.27
N ALA A 309 0.19 12.37 -0.33
CA ALA A 309 -0.14 12.02 -1.70
C ALA A 309 -0.44 10.53 -1.80
N ASP A 310 -1.30 10.16 -2.75
CA ASP A 310 -1.56 8.76 -3.05
C ASP A 310 -1.97 8.60 -4.52
N TRP A 311 -1.76 7.38 -5.03
CA TRP A 311 -1.91 7.01 -6.43
C TRP A 311 -3.25 6.32 -6.70
N ALA A 312 -3.92 6.71 -7.77
CA ALA A 312 -5.03 5.96 -8.36
C ALA A 312 -5.33 6.45 -9.77
N ASP A 313 -5.93 5.61 -10.60
CA ASP A 313 -6.49 5.97 -11.90
C ASP A 313 -7.86 6.66 -11.68
N PHE A 314 -7.87 8.01 -11.65
CA PHE A 314 -9.07 8.79 -11.35
C PHE A 314 -9.96 9.05 -12.56
N ASP A 315 -9.44 8.97 -13.77
CA ASP A 315 -10.25 9.17 -14.98
C ASP A 315 -10.51 7.90 -15.78
N LEU A 316 -9.92 6.80 -15.37
CA LEU A 316 -10.11 5.46 -15.92
C LEU A 316 -9.52 5.33 -17.34
N ASP A 317 -8.34 5.94 -17.54
CA ASP A 317 -7.59 5.82 -18.77
C ASP A 317 -6.48 4.75 -18.71
N GLY A 318 -6.23 4.20 -17.52
CA GLY A 318 -5.28 3.13 -17.25
C GLY A 318 -4.00 3.60 -16.57
N ASP A 319 -3.72 4.89 -16.54
CA ASP A 319 -2.51 5.45 -15.96
C ASP A 319 -2.72 5.90 -14.51
N ASN A 320 -1.70 5.75 -13.67
CA ASN A 320 -1.79 6.19 -12.28
C ASN A 320 -1.62 7.71 -12.16
N ASP A 321 -2.61 8.35 -11.57
CA ASP A 321 -2.64 9.75 -11.18
C ASP A 321 -2.31 9.95 -9.71
N LEU A 322 -2.12 11.19 -9.27
CA LEU A 322 -1.87 11.53 -7.88
C LEU A 322 -2.95 12.45 -7.30
N LEU A 323 -3.44 12.12 -6.12
CA LEU A 323 -4.16 13.04 -5.25
C LEU A 323 -3.18 13.65 -4.25
N ILE A 324 -3.05 14.97 -4.23
CA ILE A 324 -2.20 15.72 -3.32
C ILE A 324 -3.06 16.49 -2.32
N THR A 325 -2.67 16.48 -1.06
CA THR A 325 -3.30 17.31 -0.02
C THR A 325 -2.30 18.26 0.63
N ASN A 326 -2.79 19.42 1.07
CA ASN A 326 -1.98 20.51 1.59
C ASN A 326 -2.43 20.94 2.99
N LYS A 327 -1.53 21.58 3.72
CA LYS A 327 -1.87 22.32 4.94
C LYS A 327 -2.67 23.56 4.60
N SER A 328 -3.51 23.99 5.54
CA SER A 328 -4.14 25.30 5.49
C SER A 328 -3.06 26.38 5.58
N ILE A 329 -3.01 27.26 4.59
CA ILE A 329 -2.07 28.36 4.55
C ILE A 329 -2.45 29.37 5.62
N GLU A 330 -1.54 29.63 6.58
CA GLU A 330 -1.63 30.81 7.40
C GLU A 330 -1.59 32.04 6.48
N LYS A 331 -2.41 33.06 6.74
CA LYS A 331 -2.55 34.28 5.93
C LYS A 331 -1.24 35.04 5.61
N ARG A 332 -0.13 34.68 6.21
CA ARG A 332 1.20 35.27 6.01
C ARG A 332 1.88 34.91 4.71
N TYR A 333 1.48 33.82 4.06
CA TYR A 333 2.14 33.33 2.84
C TYR A 333 1.20 33.45 1.64
N GLN A 334 1.10 34.67 1.08
CA GLN A 334 0.21 34.95 -0.06
C GLN A 334 0.64 34.30 -1.39
N SER A 335 1.80 33.66 -1.46
CA SER A 335 2.39 33.13 -2.70
C SER A 335 2.11 31.65 -2.96
N PHE A 336 1.48 30.92 -2.03
CA PHE A 336 1.18 29.50 -2.21
C PHE A 336 -0.22 29.27 -2.78
N PRO A 337 -0.43 28.15 -3.52
CA PRO A 337 -1.75 27.78 -4.03
C PRO A 337 -2.77 27.67 -2.88
N LYS A 338 -3.96 28.21 -3.08
CA LYS A 338 -5.04 28.20 -2.08
C LYS A 338 -5.80 26.87 -1.99
N GLU A 339 -5.38 25.88 -2.79
CA GLU A 339 -6.08 24.60 -2.89
C GLU A 339 -5.57 23.66 -1.81
N MET A 340 -6.52 23.14 -1.03
CA MET A 340 -6.25 22.17 0.03
C MET A 340 -6.04 20.76 -0.52
N CYS A 341 -6.61 20.46 -1.68
CA CYS A 341 -6.49 19.21 -2.40
C CYS A 341 -6.51 19.48 -3.90
N TYR A 342 -5.67 18.81 -4.65
CA TYR A 342 -5.67 18.83 -6.12
C TYR A 342 -5.14 17.50 -6.66
N PHE A 343 -5.36 17.28 -7.94
CA PHE A 343 -4.81 16.13 -8.64
C PHE A 343 -3.61 16.53 -9.50
N LEU A 344 -2.71 15.58 -9.68
CA LEU A 344 -1.76 15.57 -10.79
C LEU A 344 -2.19 14.44 -11.72
N GLU A 345 -2.72 14.80 -12.88
CA GLU A 345 -3.12 13.89 -13.94
C GLU A 345 -1.87 13.44 -14.71
N ASN A 346 -1.68 12.13 -14.82
CA ASN A 346 -0.71 11.54 -15.72
C ASN A 346 -1.24 11.63 -17.17
N ASP A 347 -0.41 11.95 -18.14
CA ASP A 347 -0.83 12.10 -19.54
C ASP A 347 -0.55 10.84 -20.38
N GLY A 348 -0.24 9.71 -19.73
CA GLY A 348 0.13 8.45 -20.39
C GLY A 348 1.52 8.46 -21.03
N TYR A 349 2.20 9.61 -21.00
CA TYR A 349 3.59 9.75 -21.45
C TYR A 349 4.55 10.05 -20.29
N GLY A 350 4.06 9.85 -19.05
CA GLY A 350 4.80 10.03 -17.82
C GLY A 350 4.92 11.48 -17.36
N ARG A 351 4.19 12.44 -17.96
CA ARG A 351 4.17 13.83 -17.52
C ARG A 351 2.90 14.13 -16.76
N PHE A 352 3.03 14.91 -15.72
CA PHE A 352 1.92 15.27 -14.86
C PHE A 352 1.41 16.69 -15.10
N HIS A 353 0.10 16.82 -15.15
CA HIS A 353 -0.59 18.10 -15.29
C HIS A 353 -1.45 18.38 -14.08
N LYS A 354 -1.34 19.59 -13.52
CA LYS A 354 -2.18 19.96 -12.39
C LYS A 354 -3.64 20.09 -12.80
N ARG A 355 -4.50 19.33 -12.11
CA ARG A 355 -5.94 19.39 -12.24
C ARG A 355 -6.58 19.80 -10.91
N SER A 356 -7.28 20.92 -10.91
CA SER A 356 -8.06 21.38 -9.76
C SER A 356 -9.39 20.64 -9.66
N SER A 357 -9.78 20.24 -8.46
CA SER A 357 -11.08 19.61 -8.23
C SER A 357 -11.99 20.45 -7.35
N LYS A 358 -13.10 20.93 -7.92
CA LYS A 358 -14.17 21.58 -7.17
C LYS A 358 -15.02 20.59 -6.35
N LYS A 359 -14.83 19.29 -6.55
CA LYS A 359 -15.59 18.24 -5.87
C LYS A 359 -14.95 17.78 -4.56
N LEU A 360 -13.65 17.99 -4.41
CA LEU A 360 -12.97 17.68 -3.16
C LEU A 360 -13.27 18.74 -2.10
N PRO A 361 -13.43 18.34 -0.83
CA PRO A 361 -13.66 19.28 0.25
C PRO A 361 -12.38 20.11 0.49
N SER A 362 -12.55 21.43 0.63
CA SER A 362 -11.45 22.34 0.97
C SER A 362 -11.15 22.25 2.47
N VAL A 363 -10.49 21.19 2.89
CA VAL A 363 -10.17 20.90 4.29
C VAL A 363 -8.72 20.43 4.43
N GLN A 364 -8.09 20.79 5.55
CA GLN A 364 -6.77 20.25 5.88
C GLN A 364 -6.93 18.77 6.24
N ALA A 365 -6.36 17.90 5.41
CA ALA A 365 -6.30 16.48 5.68
C ALA A 365 -5.26 16.17 6.75
N SER A 366 -5.56 15.24 7.66
CA SER A 366 -4.54 14.57 8.49
C SER A 366 -4.07 13.28 7.81
N HIS A 367 -4.95 12.61 7.07
CA HIS A 367 -4.65 11.45 6.22
C HIS A 367 -5.62 11.41 5.06
N VAL A 368 -5.20 10.77 3.96
CA VAL A 368 -6.05 10.42 2.83
C VAL A 368 -5.86 8.94 2.54
N TYR A 369 -6.94 8.29 2.17
CA TYR A 369 -6.93 6.90 1.73
C TYR A 369 -7.72 6.76 0.45
N LEU A 370 -7.18 6.01 -0.48
CA LEU A 370 -7.79 5.66 -1.76
C LEU A 370 -8.15 4.17 -1.75
N LEU A 371 -9.36 3.84 -2.10
CA LEU A 371 -9.84 2.46 -2.13
C LEU A 371 -11.09 2.36 -3.00
N ASP A 372 -11.34 1.19 -3.55
CA ASP A 372 -12.64 0.85 -4.15
C ASP A 372 -13.50 0.11 -3.12
N ALA A 373 -14.15 0.87 -2.22
CA ALA A 373 -14.91 0.27 -1.13
C ALA A 373 -16.22 -0.36 -1.59
N ASN A 374 -16.71 0.00 -2.75
CA ASN A 374 -18.00 -0.46 -3.28
C ASN A 374 -17.89 -1.48 -4.42
N GLY A 375 -16.66 -1.89 -4.80
CA GLY A 375 -16.39 -2.90 -5.81
C GLY A 375 -16.75 -2.47 -7.24
N THR A 376 -16.68 -1.17 -7.53
CA THR A 376 -17.01 -0.62 -8.86
C THR A 376 -15.83 -0.52 -9.81
N GLY A 377 -14.61 -0.73 -9.33
CA GLY A 377 -13.37 -0.47 -10.06
C GLY A 377 -13.01 1.02 -10.13
N ILE A 378 -13.76 1.89 -9.44
CA ILE A 378 -13.53 3.34 -9.43
C ILE A 378 -13.01 3.74 -8.04
N PRO A 379 -11.88 4.46 -7.94
CA PRO A 379 -11.33 4.81 -6.64
C PRO A 379 -12.24 5.78 -5.87
N ASP A 380 -12.56 5.41 -4.63
CA ASP A 380 -13.19 6.26 -3.62
C ASP A 380 -12.11 6.98 -2.82
N VAL A 381 -12.46 8.12 -2.20
CA VAL A 381 -11.53 8.92 -1.40
C VAL A 381 -12.04 9.07 0.02
N ILE A 382 -11.25 8.65 1.01
CA ILE A 382 -11.50 8.95 2.42
C ILE A 382 -10.50 9.99 2.90
N ILE A 383 -11.00 11.13 3.36
CA ILE A 383 -10.16 12.18 3.94
C ILE A 383 -10.42 12.25 5.44
N LEU A 384 -9.40 12.03 6.24
CA LEU A 384 -9.42 12.31 7.66
C LEU A 384 -9.07 13.77 7.91
N ASN A 385 -9.87 14.40 8.74
CA ASN A 385 -9.62 15.72 9.29
C ASN A 385 -9.73 15.63 10.82
N LYS A 386 -9.06 16.51 11.56
CA LYS A 386 -9.09 16.53 13.03
C LYS A 386 -10.50 16.53 13.63
N LYS A 387 -11.53 16.84 12.86
CA LYS A 387 -12.92 16.96 13.34
C LYS A 387 -13.83 15.85 12.86
N ARG A 388 -13.56 15.24 11.69
CA ARG A 388 -14.46 14.26 11.05
C ARG A 388 -13.81 13.54 9.88
N ILE A 389 -14.49 12.50 9.42
CA ILE A 389 -14.22 11.78 8.18
C ILE A 389 -14.99 12.43 7.04
N TYR A 390 -14.42 12.50 5.86
CA TYR A 390 -15.10 12.77 4.61
C TYR A 390 -14.95 11.52 3.74
N TYR A 391 -16.09 11.00 3.26
CA TYR A 391 -16.11 9.88 2.34
C TYR A 391 -16.72 10.34 1.01
N LEU A 392 -15.94 10.25 -0.04
CA LEU A 392 -16.29 10.64 -1.39
C LEU A 392 -16.31 9.40 -2.26
N VAL A 393 -17.47 9.09 -2.82
CA VAL A 393 -17.64 7.98 -3.75
C VAL A 393 -17.20 8.43 -5.14
N GLY A 394 -16.29 7.68 -5.73
CA GLY A 394 -15.83 7.87 -7.09
C GLY A 394 -16.92 7.60 -8.12
N LYS A 395 -16.96 8.40 -9.17
CA LYS A 395 -17.88 8.28 -10.31
C LYS A 395 -17.12 8.21 -11.64
N GLY A 396 -15.78 8.10 -11.57
CA GLY A 396 -14.89 8.18 -12.71
C GLY A 396 -14.80 9.57 -13.34
N LYS A 397 -13.79 9.77 -14.17
CA LYS A 397 -13.54 11.03 -14.88
C LYS A 397 -13.51 12.23 -13.95
N TRP A 398 -12.73 12.13 -12.86
CA TRP A 398 -12.52 13.19 -11.85
C TRP A 398 -13.81 13.62 -11.10
N ASN A 399 -14.80 12.77 -11.08
CA ASN A 399 -16.10 13.11 -10.51
C ASN A 399 -16.36 12.34 -9.21
N PHE A 400 -16.76 13.05 -8.15
CA PHE A 400 -16.99 12.49 -6.82
C PHE A 400 -18.30 12.97 -6.23
N SER A 401 -18.92 12.12 -5.40
CA SER A 401 -20.07 12.52 -4.57
C SER A 401 -19.74 12.37 -3.09
N LEU A 402 -19.92 13.45 -2.32
CA LEU A 402 -19.71 13.42 -0.87
C LEU A 402 -20.87 12.66 -0.21
N GLU A 403 -20.57 11.46 0.30
CA GLU A 403 -21.59 10.56 0.86
C GLU A 403 -21.35 10.20 2.34
N THR A 404 -20.53 10.96 3.07
CA THR A 404 -20.18 10.67 4.47
C THR A 404 -21.39 10.34 5.34
N LYS A 405 -22.42 11.21 5.35
CA LYS A 405 -23.59 11.00 6.20
C LYS A 405 -24.41 9.78 5.81
N LYS A 406 -24.37 9.40 4.55
CA LYS A 406 -25.10 8.25 4.02
C LYS A 406 -24.39 6.94 4.31
N ARG A 407 -23.06 6.96 4.31
CA ARG A 407 -22.21 5.76 4.42
C ARG A 407 -21.72 5.50 5.85
N PHE A 408 -21.48 6.56 6.62
CA PHE A 408 -21.06 6.48 8.02
C PHE A 408 -22.14 7.10 8.90
N PRO A 409 -22.98 6.32 9.58
CA PRO A 409 -24.07 6.83 10.41
C PRO A 409 -23.56 7.63 11.63
N GLU A 410 -22.41 7.25 12.17
CA GLU A 410 -21.75 7.94 13.27
C GLU A 410 -20.26 8.07 13.00
N THR A 411 -19.76 9.28 12.87
CA THR A 411 -18.32 9.56 12.70
C THR A 411 -17.78 10.33 13.88
N SER A 412 -16.85 9.72 14.61
CA SER A 412 -15.96 10.42 15.53
C SER A 412 -14.67 10.83 14.81
N PRO A 413 -13.95 11.83 15.29
CA PRO A 413 -12.64 12.17 14.74
C PRO A 413 -11.65 11.03 14.87
N MET A 414 -11.03 10.64 13.76
CA MET A 414 -10.06 9.55 13.69
C MET A 414 -8.63 10.06 13.62
N LYS A 415 -7.74 9.33 14.25
CA LYS A 415 -6.29 9.50 14.16
C LYS A 415 -5.74 8.76 12.94
N GLU A 416 -6.24 7.55 12.72
CA GLU A 416 -5.76 6.62 11.70
C GLU A 416 -6.88 5.66 11.33
N ILE A 417 -6.85 5.15 10.11
CA ILE A 417 -7.72 4.06 9.63
C ILE A 417 -6.84 3.03 8.92
N VAL A 418 -7.15 1.76 9.11
CA VAL A 418 -6.62 0.65 8.31
C VAL A 418 -7.77 -0.13 7.69
N PHE A 419 -7.49 -0.80 6.57
CA PHE A 419 -8.47 -1.52 5.78
C PHE A 419 -8.13 -3.00 5.71
N GLY A 420 -9.15 -3.85 5.71
CA GLY A 420 -9.01 -5.28 5.53
C GLY A 420 -10.37 -5.96 5.48
N ASP A 421 -10.49 -7.03 4.72
CA ASP A 421 -11.69 -7.86 4.72
C ASP A 421 -11.72 -8.71 6.00
N ILE A 422 -12.50 -8.24 6.98
CA ILE A 422 -12.56 -8.82 8.34
C ILE A 422 -13.55 -9.99 8.40
N ASN A 423 -14.57 -9.95 7.57
CA ASN A 423 -15.65 -10.91 7.62
C ASN A 423 -15.63 -11.93 6.47
N GLY A 424 -14.69 -11.80 5.53
CA GLY A 424 -14.52 -12.71 4.39
C GLY A 424 -15.58 -12.54 3.30
N ASP A 425 -16.20 -11.35 3.20
CA ASP A 425 -17.22 -11.07 2.18
C ASP A 425 -16.67 -10.47 0.89
N GLY A 426 -15.36 -10.21 0.83
CA GLY A 426 -14.64 -9.66 -0.32
C GLY A 426 -14.65 -8.14 -0.38
N PHE A 427 -15.26 -7.44 0.59
CA PHE A 427 -15.23 -5.98 0.69
C PHE A 427 -14.33 -5.52 1.82
N LEU A 428 -13.63 -4.41 1.60
CA LEU A 428 -12.76 -3.85 2.61
C LEU A 428 -13.56 -3.21 3.75
N ASP A 429 -13.35 -3.73 4.95
CA ASP A 429 -13.84 -3.17 6.20
C ASP A 429 -12.88 -2.12 6.75
N LEU A 430 -13.32 -1.30 7.70
CA LEU A 430 -12.52 -0.25 8.31
C LEU A 430 -12.28 -0.50 9.80
N LEU A 431 -11.04 -0.39 10.21
CA LEU A 431 -10.70 -0.24 11.62
C LEU A 431 -10.02 1.12 11.84
N GLY A 432 -10.66 1.98 12.62
CA GLY A 432 -10.15 3.29 12.97
C GLY A 432 -9.63 3.37 14.39
N ILE A 433 -8.66 4.25 14.62
CA ILE A 433 -8.22 4.68 15.94
C ILE A 433 -8.74 6.10 16.15
N GLU A 434 -9.63 6.28 17.11
CA GLU A 434 -10.13 7.60 17.50
C GLU A 434 -9.02 8.47 18.10
N ILE A 435 -9.20 9.78 18.14
CA ILE A 435 -8.23 10.72 18.75
C ILE A 435 -8.00 10.40 20.24
N ASN A 436 -9.00 9.84 20.93
CA ASN A 436 -8.90 9.37 22.32
C ASN A 436 -8.19 8.01 22.46
N ASN A 437 -7.64 7.46 21.36
CA ASN A 437 -7.01 6.14 21.27
C ASN A 437 -7.96 4.95 21.50
N SER A 438 -9.25 5.11 21.28
CA SER A 438 -10.22 4.01 21.26
C SER A 438 -10.32 3.41 19.85
N PRO A 439 -10.40 2.08 19.73
CA PRO A 439 -10.65 1.45 18.42
C PRO A 439 -12.12 1.57 18.03
N LYS A 440 -12.36 1.76 16.75
CA LYS A 440 -13.67 1.69 16.10
C LYS A 440 -13.60 0.75 14.90
N LEU A 441 -14.51 -0.20 14.84
CA LEU A 441 -14.58 -1.18 13.75
C LEU A 441 -15.91 -1.05 13.01
N TRP A 442 -15.83 -0.90 11.71
CA TRP A 442 -16.99 -0.89 10.83
C TRP A 442 -16.87 -1.99 9.77
N LEU A 443 -17.90 -2.80 9.67
CA LEU A 443 -18.04 -3.70 8.53
C LEU A 443 -18.66 -2.95 7.36
N ASN A 444 -18.06 -3.13 6.19
CA ASN A 444 -18.60 -2.67 4.93
C ASN A 444 -19.76 -3.58 4.51
N ARG A 445 -20.95 -3.02 4.34
CA ARG A 445 -22.14 -3.74 3.90
C ARG A 445 -22.54 -3.25 2.53
N VAL A 446 -22.65 -4.18 1.62
CA VAL A 446 -23.12 -3.93 0.24
C VAL A 446 -24.40 -4.70 0.05
N ASP A 447 -25.57 -3.99 0.02
CA ASP A 447 -26.90 -4.56 -0.16
C ASP A 447 -27.21 -4.89 -1.64
#